data_f554c0a7e63b6a69b0777cf6dc997671
#
_entry.id   f554c0a7e63b6a69b0777cf6dc997671
#
_cell.length_a   1.000
_cell.length_b   1.000
_cell.length_c   1.000
_cell.angle_alpha   90.00
_cell.angle_beta   90.00
_cell.angle_gamma   90.00
#
_symmetry.space_group_name_H-M   'P 1'
#
loop_
_entity.id
_entity.type
_entity.pdbx_description
1 polymer ?
#
loop_
_entity_poly.entity_id
_entity_poly.type
_entity_poly.pdbx_seq_one_letter_code
_entity_poly.pdbx_strand_id
1 'polypeptide(L)'
;MVDTLYHDIEQLTLQQLTVAGITSPNDLRFLVTVIRMLPDLERNGDLAEHVARRAARGLGAELSAQSRGLVERMGEVAIHMWRATTDAYAERQPMAASVVDTLDDEMDDLHVSLTVEVVAGTMPLPVAVELAMVARFYERFGDHAVNLAKRVSVLAPTIPPHG
;
A
#
# COMPACT_ATOMS: atom_id res chain seq x y z
N MET A 1 -6.26 7.90 14.40
CA MET A 1 -5.92 9.01 13.46
C MET A 1 -6.32 8.64 12.03
N VAL A 2 -5.93 7.49 11.50
CA VAL A 2 -6.32 7.06 10.14
C VAL A 2 -7.83 6.88 10.04
N ASP A 3 -8.46 6.21 10.99
CA ASP A 3 -9.91 5.99 11.06
C ASP A 3 -10.72 7.29 11.05
N THR A 4 -10.23 8.31 11.76
CA THR A 4 -10.87 9.63 11.78
C THR A 4 -10.85 10.26 10.39
N LEU A 5 -9.68 10.24 9.74
CA LEU A 5 -9.54 10.76 8.37
C LEU A 5 -10.38 9.96 7.37
N TYR A 6 -10.46 8.63 7.52
CA TYR A 6 -11.34 7.79 6.72
C TYR A 6 -12.78 8.28 6.81
N HIS A 7 -13.34 8.41 8.01
CA HIS A 7 -14.72 8.84 8.21
C HIS A 7 -14.96 10.27 7.72
N ASP A 8 -14.03 11.19 7.97
CA ASP A 8 -14.17 12.58 7.53
C ASP A 8 -14.22 12.68 6.00
N ILE A 9 -13.31 11.97 5.29
CA ILE A 9 -13.28 11.97 3.84
C ILE A 9 -14.50 11.25 3.27
N GLU A 10 -14.93 10.14 3.84
CA GLU A 10 -16.13 9.41 3.44
C GLU A 10 -17.37 10.32 3.53
N GLN A 11 -17.56 10.99 4.67
CA GLN A 11 -18.68 11.91 4.90
C GLN A 11 -18.65 13.09 3.92
N LEU A 12 -17.50 13.72 3.73
CA LEU A 12 -17.35 14.81 2.77
C LEU A 12 -17.67 14.35 1.34
N THR A 13 -17.23 13.15 0.96
CA THR A 13 -17.49 12.62 -0.38
C THR A 13 -18.97 12.30 -0.58
N LEU A 14 -19.62 11.70 0.42
CA LEU A 14 -21.06 11.43 0.38
C LEU A 14 -21.88 12.72 0.33
N GLN A 15 -21.49 13.74 1.10
CA GLN A 15 -22.14 15.06 1.02
C GLN A 15 -22.03 15.66 -0.37
N GLN A 16 -20.87 15.60 -1.01
CA GLN A 16 -20.69 16.09 -2.37
C GLN A 16 -21.55 15.31 -3.39
N LEU A 17 -21.69 13.99 -3.22
CA LEU A 17 -22.54 13.15 -4.07
C LEU A 17 -24.03 13.49 -3.95
N THR A 18 -24.47 14.00 -2.79
CA THR A 18 -25.88 14.36 -2.55
C THR A 18 -26.23 15.80 -2.95
N VAL A 19 -25.23 16.66 -3.17
CA VAL A 19 -25.47 18.02 -3.64
C VAL A 19 -26.01 17.97 -5.05
N ALA A 20 -27.24 18.50 -5.24
CA ALA A 20 -27.86 18.65 -6.57
C ALA A 20 -27.02 19.60 -7.42
N GLY A 21 -26.13 19.08 -8.24
CA GLY A 21 -25.24 19.90 -9.06
C GLY A 21 -23.93 19.23 -9.46
N ILE A 22 -23.75 17.91 -9.22
CA ILE A 22 -22.67 17.18 -9.88
C ILE A 22 -22.96 17.26 -11.39
N THR A 23 -22.32 18.23 -12.02
CA THR A 23 -22.60 18.59 -13.43
C THR A 23 -21.64 17.88 -14.39
N SER A 24 -20.52 17.35 -13.87
CA SER A 24 -19.46 16.74 -14.68
C SER A 24 -19.33 15.23 -14.40
N PRO A 25 -19.32 14.39 -15.46
CA PRO A 25 -18.98 12.97 -15.31
C PRO A 25 -17.59 12.74 -14.68
N ASN A 26 -16.68 13.70 -14.82
CA ASN A 26 -15.35 13.63 -14.22
C ASN A 26 -15.40 13.81 -12.69
N ASP A 27 -16.25 14.73 -12.19
CA ASP A 27 -16.42 14.92 -10.75
C ASP A 27 -17.03 13.68 -10.10
N LEU A 28 -18.03 13.08 -10.74
CA LEU A 28 -18.61 11.82 -10.27
C LEU A 28 -17.57 10.69 -10.25
N ARG A 29 -16.78 10.57 -11.32
CA ARG A 29 -15.69 9.58 -11.38
C ARG A 29 -14.66 9.80 -10.27
N PHE A 30 -14.27 11.04 -10.03
CA PHE A 30 -13.36 11.40 -8.95
C PHE A 30 -13.91 10.97 -7.59
N LEU A 31 -15.14 11.40 -7.24
CA LEU A 31 -15.75 11.07 -5.94
C LEU A 31 -15.91 9.57 -5.71
N VAL A 32 -16.35 8.83 -6.75
CA VAL A 32 -16.46 7.36 -6.69
C VAL A 32 -15.07 6.71 -6.50
N THR A 33 -14.04 7.25 -7.16
CA THR A 33 -12.67 6.74 -7.00
C THR A 33 -12.16 7.00 -5.60
N VAL A 34 -12.38 8.17 -5.02
CA VAL A 34 -12.00 8.49 -3.63
C VAL A 34 -12.61 7.47 -2.67
N ILE A 35 -13.93 7.23 -2.72
CA ILE A 35 -14.58 6.24 -1.85
C ILE A 35 -13.95 4.85 -1.98
N ARG A 36 -13.60 4.45 -3.21
CA ARG A 36 -12.97 3.14 -3.45
C ARG A 36 -11.53 3.04 -2.98
N MET A 37 -10.84 4.17 -2.79
CA MET A 37 -9.47 4.21 -2.28
C MET A 37 -9.42 4.14 -0.75
N LEU A 38 -10.42 4.67 -0.06
CA LEU A 38 -10.43 4.80 1.39
C LEU A 38 -10.14 3.49 2.14
N PRO A 39 -10.76 2.34 1.80
CA PRO A 39 -10.48 1.09 2.50
C PRO A 39 -9.05 0.60 2.36
N ASP A 40 -8.41 0.82 1.20
CA ASP A 40 -7.01 0.42 0.99
C ASP A 40 -6.05 1.34 1.76
N LEU A 41 -6.39 2.64 1.89
CA LEU A 41 -5.63 3.60 2.69
C LEU A 41 -5.68 3.26 4.19
N GLU A 42 -6.87 2.97 4.71
CA GLU A 42 -7.08 2.57 6.12
C GLU A 42 -6.32 1.28 6.44
N ARG A 43 -6.48 0.23 5.60
CA ARG A 43 -5.80 -1.04 5.80
C ARG A 43 -4.27 -0.92 5.75
N ASN A 44 -3.73 -0.06 4.89
CA ASN A 44 -2.29 0.19 4.88
C ASN A 44 -1.81 0.88 6.15
N GLY A 45 -2.60 1.77 6.73
CA GLY A 45 -2.33 2.33 8.05
C GLY A 45 -2.23 1.26 9.13
N ASP A 46 -3.18 0.33 9.15
CA ASP A 46 -3.21 -0.80 10.09
C ASP A 46 -2.02 -1.75 9.89
N LEU A 47 -1.67 -2.09 8.64
CA LEU A 47 -0.52 -2.94 8.35
C LEU A 47 0.79 -2.30 8.82
N ALA A 48 0.97 -0.99 8.58
CA ALA A 48 2.13 -0.25 9.07
C ALA A 48 2.21 -0.25 10.62
N GLU A 49 1.07 -0.07 11.31
CA GLU A 49 1.00 -0.15 12.77
C GLU A 49 1.36 -1.54 13.28
N HIS A 50 0.89 -2.60 12.62
CA HIS A 50 1.23 -3.98 12.97
C HIS A 50 2.73 -4.26 12.85
N VAL A 51 3.40 -3.76 11.82
CA VAL A 51 4.87 -3.87 11.67
C VAL A 51 5.57 -3.08 12.78
N ALA A 52 5.19 -1.81 13.00
CA ALA A 52 5.79 -0.96 14.02
C ALA A 52 5.67 -1.53 15.44
N ARG A 53 4.53 -2.12 15.80
CA ARG A 53 4.32 -2.77 17.10
C ARG A 53 5.27 -3.96 17.31
N ARG A 54 5.60 -4.73 16.26
CA ARG A 54 6.54 -5.85 16.33
C ARG A 54 7.98 -5.37 16.49
N ALA A 55 8.35 -4.34 15.73
CA ALA A 55 9.65 -3.70 15.88
C ALA A 55 9.84 -3.16 17.31
N ALA A 56 8.83 -2.50 17.88
CA ALA A 56 8.88 -1.97 19.25
C ALA A 56 8.98 -3.07 20.33
N ARG A 57 8.52 -4.30 20.05
CA ARG A 57 8.69 -5.46 20.94
C ARG A 57 10.06 -6.13 20.82
N GLY A 58 10.96 -5.61 19.98
CA GLY A 58 12.32 -6.08 19.85
C GLY A 58 12.52 -7.24 18.87
N LEU A 59 11.54 -7.55 18.01
CA LEU A 59 11.66 -8.62 17.02
C LEU A 59 12.97 -8.53 16.22
N GLY A 60 13.39 -7.33 15.83
CA GLY A 60 14.60 -7.11 15.04
C GLY A 60 15.89 -7.57 15.75
N ALA A 61 15.93 -7.60 17.09
CA ALA A 61 17.10 -8.04 17.84
C ALA A 61 17.32 -9.58 17.78
N GLU A 62 16.26 -10.33 17.50
CA GLU A 62 16.28 -11.79 17.46
C GLU A 62 16.49 -12.33 16.03
N LEU A 63 16.52 -11.46 15.02
CA LEU A 63 16.70 -11.85 13.63
C LEU A 63 18.17 -12.05 13.28
N SER A 64 18.45 -13.01 12.39
CA SER A 64 19.73 -13.12 11.70
C SER A 64 20.03 -11.85 10.90
N ALA A 65 21.28 -11.61 10.55
CA ALA A 65 21.64 -10.49 9.67
C ALA A 65 20.94 -10.57 8.30
N GLN A 66 20.77 -11.78 7.76
CA GLN A 66 20.10 -12.04 6.50
C GLN A 66 18.61 -11.73 6.60
N SER A 67 17.89 -12.29 7.58
CA SER A 67 16.45 -12.02 7.77
C SER A 67 16.19 -10.53 8.03
N ARG A 68 17.07 -9.87 8.80
CA ARG A 68 16.96 -8.43 9.04
C ARG A 68 17.12 -7.63 7.76
N GLY A 69 18.13 -7.93 6.94
CA GLY A 69 18.33 -7.24 5.65
C GLY A 69 17.14 -7.41 4.71
N LEU A 70 16.51 -8.59 4.68
CA LEU A 70 15.29 -8.80 3.88
C LEU A 70 14.12 -7.93 4.38
N VAL A 71 13.89 -7.89 5.71
CA VAL A 71 12.82 -7.04 6.30
C VAL A 71 13.09 -5.55 6.04
N GLU A 72 14.33 -5.10 6.19
CA GLU A 72 14.72 -3.72 5.89
C GLU A 72 14.44 -3.38 4.43
N ARG A 73 14.82 -4.28 3.51
CA ARG A 73 14.55 -4.08 2.07
C ARG A 73 13.06 -4.06 1.74
N MET A 74 12.25 -4.95 2.33
CA MET A 74 10.79 -4.91 2.19
C MET A 74 10.22 -3.57 2.66
N GLY A 75 10.73 -3.02 3.76
CA GLY A 75 10.36 -1.70 4.26
C GLY A 75 10.69 -0.56 3.29
N GLU A 76 11.88 -0.60 2.68
CA GLU A 76 12.28 0.38 1.65
C GLU A 76 11.37 0.31 0.42
N VAL A 77 11.11 -0.90 -0.09
CA VAL A 77 10.22 -1.12 -1.24
C VAL A 77 8.81 -0.60 -0.92
N ALA A 78 8.25 -0.93 0.24
CA ALA A 78 6.95 -0.44 0.68
C ALA A 78 6.87 1.11 0.69
N ILE A 79 7.92 1.77 1.19
CA ILE A 79 8.01 3.25 1.18
C ILE A 79 8.06 3.79 -0.25
N HIS A 80 8.81 3.14 -1.16
CA HIS A 80 8.90 3.55 -2.55
C HIS A 80 7.56 3.38 -3.27
N MET A 81 6.87 2.25 -3.09
CA MET A 81 5.53 2.01 -3.65
C MET A 81 4.53 3.07 -3.18
N TRP A 82 4.57 3.40 -1.89
CA TRP A 82 3.67 4.40 -1.32
C TRP A 82 3.94 5.80 -1.89
N ARG A 83 5.21 6.20 -1.97
CA ARG A 83 5.61 7.49 -2.56
C ARG A 83 5.20 7.56 -4.03
N ALA A 84 5.51 6.55 -4.83
CA ALA A 84 5.11 6.50 -6.23
C ALA A 84 3.60 6.64 -6.41
N THR A 85 2.80 5.98 -5.56
CA THR A 85 1.33 6.09 -5.58
C THR A 85 0.85 7.50 -5.20
N THR A 86 1.48 8.13 -4.20
CA THR A 86 1.14 9.48 -3.73
C THR A 86 1.49 10.54 -4.77
N ASP A 87 2.67 10.44 -5.36
CA ASP A 87 3.15 11.34 -6.42
C ASP A 87 2.24 11.22 -7.66
N ALA A 88 1.86 9.99 -8.00
CA ALA A 88 0.91 9.74 -9.07
C ALA A 88 -0.44 10.42 -8.86
N TYR A 89 -0.95 10.36 -7.62
CA TYR A 89 -2.20 11.03 -7.27
C TYR A 89 -2.08 12.55 -7.38
N ALA A 90 -0.98 13.12 -6.87
CA ALA A 90 -0.74 14.55 -6.88
C ALA A 90 -0.56 15.11 -8.30
N GLU A 91 0.17 14.39 -9.14
CA GLU A 91 0.54 14.82 -10.50
C GLU A 91 -0.39 14.27 -11.60
N ARG A 92 -1.36 13.42 -11.24
CA ARG A 92 -2.29 12.72 -12.15
C ARG A 92 -1.56 11.98 -13.27
N GLN A 93 -0.47 11.30 -12.91
CA GLN A 93 0.38 10.59 -13.88
C GLN A 93 -0.22 9.23 -14.25
N PRO A 94 -0.48 8.96 -15.57
CA PRO A 94 -1.04 7.69 -16.00
C PRO A 94 -0.07 6.50 -15.90
N MET A 95 1.25 6.77 -15.83
CA MET A 95 2.32 5.74 -15.84
C MET A 95 2.67 5.20 -14.44
N ALA A 96 2.09 5.75 -13.40
CA ALA A 96 2.44 5.38 -12.03
C ALA A 96 2.13 3.91 -11.69
N ALA A 97 1.08 3.34 -12.29
CA ALA A 97 0.73 1.94 -12.08
C ALA A 97 1.89 1.00 -12.49
N SER A 98 2.58 1.28 -13.61
CA SER A 98 3.69 0.43 -14.07
C SER A 98 4.92 0.48 -13.17
N VAL A 99 5.20 1.63 -12.55
CA VAL A 99 6.30 1.77 -11.59
C VAL A 99 5.99 0.98 -10.33
N VAL A 100 4.75 1.08 -9.83
CA VAL A 100 4.31 0.35 -8.63
C VAL A 100 4.26 -1.15 -8.89
N ASP A 101 3.80 -1.61 -10.08
CA ASP A 101 3.81 -3.03 -10.46
C ASP A 101 5.25 -3.61 -10.46
N THR A 102 6.26 -2.86 -10.93
CA THR A 102 7.66 -3.31 -10.88
C THR A 102 8.20 -3.44 -9.44
N LEU A 103 7.79 -2.53 -8.56
CA LEU A 103 8.15 -2.60 -7.14
C LEU A 103 7.41 -3.74 -6.43
N ASP A 104 6.22 -4.10 -6.88
CA ASP A 104 5.44 -5.22 -6.37
C ASP A 104 6.11 -6.56 -6.69
N ASP A 105 6.62 -6.72 -7.91
CA ASP A 105 7.44 -7.90 -8.28
C ASP A 105 8.65 -8.06 -7.34
N GLU A 106 9.33 -6.95 -6.99
CA GLU A 106 10.43 -6.99 -6.00
C GLU A 106 9.93 -7.36 -4.59
N MET A 107 8.77 -6.85 -4.17
CA MET A 107 8.16 -7.19 -2.88
C MET A 107 7.84 -8.69 -2.80
N ASP A 108 7.30 -9.27 -3.86
CA ASP A 108 6.99 -10.70 -3.93
C ASP A 108 8.25 -11.56 -3.84
N ASP A 109 9.33 -11.20 -4.55
CA ASP A 109 10.60 -11.90 -4.48
C ASP A 109 11.21 -11.85 -3.05
N LEU A 110 11.12 -10.71 -2.38
CA LEU A 110 11.55 -10.55 -0.99
C LEU A 110 10.68 -11.37 -0.03
N HIS A 111 9.36 -11.42 -0.25
CA HIS A 111 8.44 -12.23 0.53
C HIS A 111 8.77 -13.73 0.41
N VAL A 112 9.04 -14.21 -0.81
CA VAL A 112 9.49 -15.59 -1.05
C VAL A 112 10.81 -15.86 -0.33
N SER A 113 11.80 -14.97 -0.47
CA SER A 113 13.12 -15.11 0.16
C SER A 113 13.01 -15.17 1.69
N LEU A 114 12.20 -14.31 2.29
CA LEU A 114 11.98 -14.32 3.74
C LEU A 114 11.22 -15.55 4.21
N THR A 115 10.29 -16.06 3.41
CA THR A 115 9.57 -17.31 3.69
C THR A 115 10.54 -18.51 3.70
N VAL A 116 11.51 -18.56 2.79
CA VAL A 116 12.56 -19.59 2.78
C VAL A 116 13.37 -19.55 4.07
N GLU A 117 13.76 -18.36 4.55
CA GLU A 117 14.46 -18.20 5.84
C GLU A 117 13.63 -18.73 7.03
N VAL A 118 12.34 -18.45 7.05
CA VAL A 118 11.42 -18.96 8.09
C VAL A 118 11.32 -20.48 8.05
N VAL A 119 11.17 -21.07 6.87
CA VAL A 119 11.02 -22.52 6.67
C VAL A 119 12.33 -23.28 6.96
N ALA A 120 13.49 -22.64 6.81
CA ALA A 120 14.78 -23.24 7.13
C ALA A 120 14.92 -23.67 8.61
N GLY A 121 14.05 -23.15 9.50
CA GLY A 121 13.91 -23.61 10.88
C GLY A 121 15.11 -23.28 11.78
N THR A 122 15.93 -22.32 11.41
CA THR A 122 17.13 -21.91 12.16
C THR A 122 16.86 -20.96 13.31
N MET A 123 15.63 -20.44 13.41
CA MET A 123 15.20 -19.50 14.44
C MET A 123 14.17 -20.10 15.40
N PRO A 124 14.01 -19.55 16.63
CA PRO A 124 12.95 -19.98 17.54
C PRO A 124 11.56 -19.83 16.91
N LEU A 125 10.68 -20.81 17.15
CA LEU A 125 9.33 -20.82 16.58
C LEU A 125 8.53 -19.51 16.80
N PRO A 126 8.55 -18.89 17.99
CA PRO A 126 7.85 -17.60 18.16
C PRO A 126 8.38 -16.50 17.23
N VAL A 127 9.70 -16.45 17.02
CA VAL A 127 10.33 -15.48 16.10
C VAL A 127 9.95 -15.79 14.66
N ALA A 128 9.95 -17.06 14.27
CA ALA A 128 9.55 -17.51 12.93
C ALA A 128 8.10 -17.10 12.60
N VAL A 129 7.17 -17.27 13.55
CA VAL A 129 5.76 -16.88 13.39
C VAL A 129 5.63 -15.37 13.23
N GLU A 130 6.28 -14.58 14.08
CA GLU A 130 6.23 -13.11 14.00
C GLU A 130 6.86 -12.60 12.71
N LEU A 131 7.93 -13.22 12.25
CA LEU A 131 8.62 -12.87 11.00
C LEU A 131 7.74 -13.19 9.77
N ALA A 132 7.09 -14.35 9.75
CA ALA A 132 6.14 -14.72 8.71
C ALA A 132 4.96 -13.73 8.63
N MET A 133 4.48 -13.24 9.78
CA MET A 133 3.44 -12.21 9.84
C MET A 133 3.93 -10.87 9.28
N VAL A 134 5.17 -10.46 9.60
CA VAL A 134 5.78 -9.23 9.04
C VAL A 134 5.90 -9.33 7.52
N ALA A 135 6.40 -10.46 7.00
CA ALA A 135 6.48 -10.71 5.57
C ALA A 135 5.11 -10.53 4.89
N ARG A 136 4.07 -11.14 5.47
CA ARG A 136 2.71 -11.05 4.95
C ARG A 136 2.14 -9.63 5.02
N PHE A 137 2.48 -8.86 6.04
CA PHE A 137 2.01 -7.47 6.14
C PHE A 137 2.62 -6.58 5.06
N TYR A 138 3.91 -6.74 4.76
CA TYR A 138 4.55 -5.99 3.69
C TYR A 138 4.02 -6.35 2.31
N GLU A 139 3.84 -7.63 2.02
CA GLU A 139 3.25 -8.09 0.76
C GLU A 139 1.83 -7.50 0.58
N ARG A 140 0.96 -7.59 1.60
CA ARG A 140 -0.37 -6.98 1.53
C ARG A 140 -0.35 -5.46 1.42
N PHE A 141 0.64 -4.81 2.01
CA PHE A 141 0.84 -3.38 1.86
C PHE A 141 1.14 -3.03 0.39
N GLY A 142 1.97 -3.83 -0.27
CA GLY A 142 2.25 -3.75 -1.71
C GLY A 142 0.99 -3.91 -2.55
N ASP A 143 0.24 -4.99 -2.36
CA ASP A 143 -1.05 -5.24 -3.02
C ASP A 143 -2.00 -4.02 -2.96
N HIS A 144 -2.13 -3.40 -1.79
CA HIS A 144 -2.97 -2.21 -1.64
C HIS A 144 -2.39 -0.99 -2.36
N ALA A 145 -1.06 -0.82 -2.39
CA ALA A 145 -0.41 0.26 -3.14
C ALA A 145 -0.65 0.10 -4.65
N VAL A 146 -0.57 -1.11 -5.19
CA VAL A 146 -0.91 -1.45 -6.59
C VAL A 146 -2.38 -1.11 -6.88
N ASN A 147 -3.29 -1.50 -6.01
CA ASN A 147 -4.71 -1.19 -6.16
C ASN A 147 -4.97 0.33 -6.19
N LEU A 148 -4.31 1.08 -5.30
CA LEU A 148 -4.40 2.53 -5.26
C LEU A 148 -3.83 3.17 -6.55
N ALA A 149 -2.65 2.73 -7.00
CA ALA A 149 -2.03 3.23 -8.23
C ALA A 149 -2.92 2.98 -9.46
N LYS A 150 -3.52 1.79 -9.58
CA LYS A 150 -4.49 1.47 -10.64
C LYS A 150 -5.73 2.37 -10.59
N ARG A 151 -6.23 2.72 -9.41
CA ARG A 151 -7.37 3.64 -9.26
C ARG A 151 -6.99 5.08 -9.59
N VAL A 152 -5.80 5.51 -9.21
CA VAL A 152 -5.28 6.84 -9.55
C VAL A 152 -5.13 7.01 -11.06
N SER A 153 -4.65 5.99 -11.77
CA SER A 153 -4.48 6.05 -13.23
C SER A 153 -5.80 6.31 -13.97
N VAL A 154 -6.94 5.90 -13.40
CA VAL A 154 -8.28 6.17 -13.96
C VAL A 154 -8.67 7.65 -13.85
N LEU A 155 -8.05 8.40 -12.92
CA LEU A 155 -8.27 9.84 -12.73
C LEU A 155 -7.42 10.69 -13.67
N ALA A 156 -6.41 10.09 -14.32
CA ALA A 156 -5.61 10.81 -15.29
C ALA A 156 -6.47 11.26 -16.48
N PRO A 157 -6.22 12.47 -17.04
CA PRO A 157 -6.92 12.91 -18.23
C PRO A 157 -6.69 11.92 -19.37
N THR A 158 -7.75 11.43 -19.99
CA THR A 158 -7.65 10.64 -21.22
C THR A 158 -7.07 11.57 -22.28
N ILE A 159 -5.82 11.32 -22.68
CA ILE A 159 -5.24 12.01 -23.85
C ILE A 159 -6.05 11.50 -25.06
N PRO A 160 -6.77 12.38 -25.77
CA PRO A 160 -7.47 11.94 -26.98
C PRO A 160 -6.43 11.37 -27.96
N PRO A 161 -6.73 10.27 -28.67
CA PRO A 161 -5.84 9.78 -29.69
C PRO A 161 -5.61 10.92 -30.70
N HIS A 162 -4.35 11.23 -30.92
CA HIS A 162 -3.97 12.18 -31.97
C HIS A 162 -4.50 11.65 -33.29
N GLY A 163 -5.51 12.37 -33.85
CA GLY A 163 -6.03 12.10 -35.18
C GLY A 163 -5.03 12.46 -36.27
#